data_f980de986bb4d5815fe9efa311cdb675
#
_entry.id   f980de986bb4d5815fe9efa311cdb675
#
_cell.length_a   1.000
_cell.length_b   1.000
_cell.length_c   1.000
_cell.angle_alpha   90.00
_cell.angle_beta   90.00
_cell.angle_gamma   90.00
#
_symmetry.space_group_name_H-M   'P 1'
#
loop_
_entity.id
_entity.type
_entity.pdbx_description
1 polymer ?
#
loop_
_entity_poly.entity_id
_entity_poly.type
_entity_poly.pdbx_seq_one_letter_code
_entity_poly.pdbx_strand_id
1 'polypeptide(L)'
;HLCILKIHSALTILCLLCTIHCAAAPQKAVSDTLLSARFNRYARENPIEKLYLHQDRTNYYAGETIWFKVYQTLSSSATEASRIVYIDLSNSKGEIVKQVKYPLADGAASGSLSIPEHLHAGHYQLRAYTRWMQNFDPEFFFHRELTIYGNSEKDNIPQQTTKFKLRFFPEGGNLINGLTSRIAFEVVDANTGKGVQTEGVILNAHGDSIRKFATSHLGKGSFFFIPQKKEKYIARLAGDNTDFKIPSISEQGFVMTVKHLKEALRILLTQNIGPSTKNSVYSLILHQEGRLIAVLPVDGSQPRTLFDLPLDKLPTGVFTLTLIDEDYHAYCERLVFTHFPETLNLKLSSTISVQEGHRKMSVNIRSTDKKGIPQPGSFSLAVAQTFLEQPTIRDNFSTYLFLSSNLKGQTEQPLSYWNPEDTESLSKIELLLLTQGWRRYSLEVFNQPDNLPRY
;
A
#
# COMPACT_ATOMS: atom_id res chain seq x y z
N HIS A 1 76.18 0.47 41.15
CA HIS A 1 76.25 -0.87 41.72
C HIS A 1 75.21 -1.79 41.04
N LEU A 2 75.80 -2.72 40.31
CA LEU A 2 75.49 -4.18 40.19
C LEU A 2 74.05 -4.55 39.94
N CYS A 3 73.79 -4.96 38.73
CA CYS A 3 73.94 -6.33 38.20
C CYS A 3 73.11 -7.36 38.96
N ILE A 4 72.10 -7.99 38.31
CA ILE A 4 72.04 -9.45 38.14
C ILE A 4 70.85 -9.79 37.24
N LEU A 5 71.19 -10.46 36.17
CA LEU A 5 70.30 -11.24 35.28
C LEU A 5 69.58 -12.34 36.02
N LYS A 6 68.31 -12.56 35.74
CA LYS A 6 67.73 -13.92 35.82
C LYS A 6 66.69 -14.13 34.72
N ILE A 7 67.08 -15.00 33.85
CA ILE A 7 66.32 -15.69 32.81
C ILE A 7 65.31 -16.61 33.55
N HIS A 8 64.04 -16.48 33.24
CA HIS A 8 63.07 -17.56 33.48
C HIS A 8 62.21 -17.71 32.26
N SER A 9 62.25 -18.90 31.74
CA SER A 9 61.56 -19.50 30.62
C SER A 9 60.11 -19.18 30.56
N ALA A 10 59.71 -18.58 29.42
CA ALA A 10 58.34 -18.43 29.03
C ALA A 10 57.81 -19.74 28.46
N LEU A 11 56.90 -20.36 29.17
CA LEU A 11 56.09 -21.45 28.67
C LEU A 11 54.99 -20.84 27.77
N THR A 12 55.17 -20.85 26.48
CA THR A 12 54.21 -20.42 25.49
C THR A 12 53.14 -21.50 25.37
N ILE A 13 52.00 -21.32 26.05
CA ILE A 13 50.77 -22.07 25.77
C ILE A 13 50.22 -21.53 24.47
N LEU A 14 50.47 -22.26 23.40
CA LEU A 14 49.84 -22.05 22.07
C LEU A 14 48.42 -22.60 22.16
N CYS A 15 47.46 -21.73 22.54
CA CYS A 15 46.04 -22.00 22.34
C CYS A 15 45.78 -22.06 20.83
N LEU A 16 45.75 -23.26 20.31
CA LEU A 16 45.24 -23.56 18.96
C LEU A 16 43.74 -23.32 18.98
N LEU A 17 43.30 -22.10 18.70
CA LEU A 17 41.93 -21.81 18.33
C LEU A 17 41.66 -22.49 16.98
N CYS A 18 41.25 -23.76 17.03
CA CYS A 18 40.57 -24.38 15.91
C CYS A 18 39.29 -23.62 15.63
N THR A 19 39.36 -22.60 14.79
CA THR A 19 38.20 -22.09 14.08
C THR A 19 37.75 -23.21 13.16
N ILE A 20 36.77 -23.97 13.63
CA ILE A 20 35.99 -24.85 12.77
C ILE A 20 35.27 -23.90 11.80
N HIS A 21 35.90 -23.59 10.69
CA HIS A 21 35.20 -23.12 9.51
C HIS A 21 34.35 -24.31 9.05
N CYS A 22 33.12 -24.36 9.54
CA CYS A 22 32.08 -25.15 8.90
C CYS A 22 31.91 -24.50 7.52
N ALA A 23 32.64 -25.02 6.52
CA ALA A 23 32.38 -24.70 5.14
C ALA A 23 30.98 -25.27 4.84
N ALA A 24 29.95 -24.46 5.10
CA ALA A 24 28.63 -24.73 4.57
C ALA A 24 28.80 -24.84 3.05
N ALA A 25 28.50 -26.01 2.50
CA ALA A 25 28.40 -26.18 1.05
C ALA A 25 27.53 -25.03 0.52
N PRO A 26 27.85 -24.44 -0.64
CA PRO A 26 27.05 -23.36 -1.18
C PRO A 26 25.63 -23.91 -1.39
N GLN A 27 24.75 -23.56 -0.48
CA GLN A 27 23.31 -23.76 -0.67
C GLN A 27 22.95 -23.00 -1.94
N LYS A 28 22.20 -23.64 -2.81
CA LYS A 28 21.77 -23.11 -4.10
C LYS A 28 20.68 -22.05 -3.84
N ALA A 29 21.09 -20.90 -3.28
CA ALA A 29 20.21 -19.72 -3.23
C ALA A 29 19.77 -19.40 -4.64
N VAL A 30 18.54 -18.95 -4.82
CA VAL A 30 18.11 -18.39 -6.10
C VAL A 30 19.19 -17.40 -6.52
N SER A 31 19.81 -17.63 -7.69
CA SER A 31 20.91 -16.76 -8.13
C SER A 31 20.39 -15.33 -8.21
N ASP A 32 20.89 -14.44 -7.37
CA ASP A 32 20.52 -13.02 -7.34
C ASP A 32 20.55 -12.40 -8.75
N THR A 33 21.49 -12.85 -9.56
CA THR A 33 21.63 -12.42 -10.96
C THR A 33 20.47 -12.84 -11.83
N LEU A 34 20.01 -14.10 -11.72
CA LEU A 34 18.89 -14.61 -12.52
C LEU A 34 17.57 -13.99 -12.09
N LEU A 35 17.33 -13.90 -10.79
CA LEU A 35 16.13 -13.26 -10.23
C LEU A 35 16.08 -11.78 -10.62
N SER A 36 17.21 -11.07 -10.48
CA SER A 36 17.34 -9.67 -10.87
C SER A 36 17.09 -9.48 -12.37
N ALA A 37 17.62 -10.36 -13.22
CA ALA A 37 17.37 -10.32 -14.65
C ALA A 37 15.88 -10.52 -14.99
N ARG A 38 15.19 -11.44 -14.32
CA ARG A 38 13.74 -11.68 -14.50
C ARG A 38 12.90 -10.48 -14.06
N PHE A 39 13.18 -9.92 -12.87
CA PHE A 39 12.50 -8.72 -12.39
C PHE A 39 12.70 -7.54 -13.34
N ASN A 40 13.94 -7.30 -13.77
CA ASN A 40 14.26 -6.20 -14.69
C ASN A 40 13.61 -6.39 -16.06
N ARG A 41 13.53 -7.63 -16.56
CA ARG A 41 12.80 -7.93 -17.79
C ARG A 41 11.31 -7.66 -17.62
N TYR A 42 10.72 -8.21 -16.55
CA TYR A 42 9.29 -8.03 -16.27
C TYR A 42 8.94 -6.55 -16.11
N ALA A 43 9.73 -5.79 -15.36
CA ALA A 43 9.49 -4.36 -15.14
C ALA A 43 9.60 -3.52 -16.43
N ARG A 44 10.47 -3.91 -17.39
CA ARG A 44 10.54 -3.26 -18.71
C ARG A 44 9.35 -3.62 -19.60
N GLU A 45 8.93 -4.89 -19.57
CA GLU A 45 7.80 -5.38 -20.35
C GLU A 45 6.45 -4.92 -19.78
N ASN A 46 6.38 -4.64 -18.47
CA ASN A 46 5.17 -4.26 -17.76
C ASN A 46 5.40 -2.97 -16.92
N PRO A 47 5.71 -1.83 -17.57
CA PRO A 47 5.91 -0.59 -16.85
C PRO A 47 4.64 -0.15 -16.12
N ILE A 48 4.81 0.38 -14.90
CA ILE A 48 3.70 0.90 -14.11
C ILE A 48 3.48 2.35 -14.49
N GLU A 49 2.27 2.64 -14.95
CA GLU A 49 1.75 3.99 -15.09
C GLU A 49 0.81 4.30 -13.93
N LYS A 50 0.94 5.50 -13.35
CA LYS A 50 0.00 6.04 -12.37
C LYS A 50 -0.47 7.40 -12.85
N LEU A 51 -1.75 7.67 -12.68
CA LEU A 51 -2.36 8.95 -13.02
C LEU A 51 -2.92 9.58 -11.75
N TYR A 52 -2.65 10.85 -11.56
CA TYR A 52 -3.35 11.67 -10.57
C TYR A 52 -4.11 12.78 -11.27
N LEU A 53 -5.39 12.92 -10.98
CA LEU A 53 -6.22 13.96 -11.55
C LEU A 53 -6.57 14.99 -10.47
N HIS A 54 -6.13 16.23 -10.67
CA HIS A 54 -6.51 17.37 -9.86
C HIS A 54 -7.65 18.11 -10.54
N GLN A 55 -8.83 18.06 -9.96
CA GLN A 55 -10.03 18.77 -10.42
C GLN A 55 -10.29 20.03 -9.59
N ASP A 56 -11.14 20.91 -10.13
CA ASP A 56 -11.50 22.17 -9.48
C ASP A 56 -12.34 21.97 -8.21
N ARG A 57 -13.24 20.99 -8.16
CA ARG A 57 -14.12 20.68 -7.00
C ARG A 57 -14.65 19.24 -7.08
N THR A 58 -15.40 18.81 -6.06
CA THR A 58 -16.01 17.49 -5.97
C THR A 58 -17.54 17.50 -6.02
N ASN A 59 -18.14 18.69 -5.97
CA ASN A 59 -19.58 18.88 -5.98
C ASN A 59 -19.96 19.74 -7.18
N TYR A 60 -20.92 19.28 -7.99
CA TYR A 60 -21.34 19.91 -9.22
C TYR A 60 -22.85 19.84 -9.37
N TYR A 61 -23.42 20.75 -10.18
CA TYR A 61 -24.77 20.59 -10.72
C TYR A 61 -24.73 19.91 -12.10
N ALA A 62 -25.79 19.19 -12.46
CA ALA A 62 -25.96 18.71 -13.81
C ALA A 62 -25.87 19.89 -14.80
N GLY A 63 -25.17 19.70 -15.92
CA GLY A 63 -24.87 20.74 -16.90
C GLY A 63 -23.57 21.52 -16.64
N GLU A 64 -22.98 21.43 -15.45
CA GLU A 64 -21.70 22.09 -15.17
C GLU A 64 -20.51 21.37 -15.81
N THR A 65 -19.35 22.01 -15.77
CA THR A 65 -18.11 21.47 -16.33
C THR A 65 -17.10 21.22 -15.23
N ILE A 66 -16.55 20.00 -15.23
CA ILE A 66 -15.40 19.60 -14.41
C ILE A 66 -14.14 20.06 -15.12
N TRP A 67 -13.35 20.94 -14.50
CA TRP A 67 -12.04 21.34 -15.00
C TRP A 67 -10.98 20.54 -14.27
N PHE A 68 -9.97 20.05 -15.00
CA PHE A 68 -8.93 19.22 -14.39
C PHE A 68 -7.57 19.36 -15.07
N LYS A 69 -6.55 18.93 -14.31
CA LYS A 69 -5.23 18.60 -14.82
C LYS A 69 -4.87 17.21 -14.36
N VAL A 70 -4.43 16.37 -15.31
CA VAL A 70 -3.90 15.04 -15.07
C VAL A 70 -2.39 15.10 -15.03
N TYR A 71 -1.80 14.36 -14.11
CA TYR A 71 -0.36 14.13 -13.99
C TYR A 71 -0.11 12.64 -14.15
N GLN A 72 0.83 12.27 -15.01
CA GLN A 72 1.28 10.91 -15.22
C GLN A 72 2.64 10.70 -14.57
N THR A 73 2.79 9.62 -13.84
CA THR A 73 4.08 9.14 -13.35
C THR A 73 4.33 7.74 -13.90
N LEU A 74 5.59 7.44 -14.14
CA LEU A 74 6.04 6.18 -14.70
C LEU A 74 7.01 5.51 -13.74
N SER A 75 6.99 4.17 -13.68
CA SER A 75 8.07 3.45 -13.04
C SER A 75 9.40 3.72 -13.75
N SER A 76 10.50 3.65 -13.01
CA SER A 76 11.85 3.95 -13.51
C SER A 76 12.32 3.04 -14.65
N SER A 77 11.61 1.93 -14.90
CA SER A 77 11.89 0.97 -15.97
C SER A 77 11.11 1.23 -17.26
N ALA A 78 10.19 2.21 -17.26
CA ALA A 78 9.40 2.53 -18.46
C ALA A 78 10.28 3.20 -19.51
N THR A 79 10.24 2.67 -20.74
CA THR A 79 10.93 3.24 -21.91
C THR A 79 10.04 4.21 -22.67
N GLU A 80 8.74 4.00 -22.64
CA GLU A 80 7.74 4.83 -23.28
C GLU A 80 6.53 5.02 -22.37
N ALA A 81 5.92 6.20 -22.48
CA ALA A 81 4.70 6.56 -21.77
C ALA A 81 3.50 6.53 -22.73
N SER A 82 2.33 6.23 -22.20
CA SER A 82 1.07 6.42 -22.93
C SER A 82 0.89 7.90 -23.27
N ARG A 83 0.40 8.16 -24.49
CA ARG A 83 0.20 9.53 -25.01
C ARG A 83 -1.23 10.03 -24.91
N ILE A 84 -2.15 9.22 -24.43
CA ILE A 84 -3.58 9.56 -24.32
C ILE A 84 -4.07 9.12 -22.95
N VAL A 85 -4.76 10.00 -22.25
CA VAL A 85 -5.54 9.71 -21.05
C VAL A 85 -7.03 9.66 -21.40
N TYR A 86 -7.72 8.66 -20.88
CA TYR A 86 -9.16 8.51 -20.89
C TYR A 86 -9.73 8.93 -19.54
N ILE A 87 -10.83 9.66 -19.57
CA ILE A 87 -11.50 10.13 -18.36
C ILE A 87 -12.98 9.80 -18.50
N ASP A 88 -13.47 8.94 -17.59
CA ASP A 88 -14.85 8.49 -17.54
C ASP A 88 -15.55 9.11 -16.34
N LEU A 89 -16.80 9.52 -16.54
CA LEU A 89 -17.78 9.75 -15.49
C LEU A 89 -18.75 8.57 -15.50
N SER A 90 -18.87 7.85 -14.39
CA SER A 90 -19.80 6.72 -14.23
C SER A 90 -20.78 6.95 -13.08
N ASN A 91 -21.97 6.36 -13.20
CA ASN A 91 -22.99 6.39 -12.16
C ASN A 91 -22.71 5.32 -11.06
N SER A 92 -23.58 5.24 -10.05
CA SER A 92 -23.50 4.28 -8.94
C SER A 92 -23.57 2.80 -9.37
N LYS A 93 -24.10 2.53 -10.58
CA LYS A 93 -24.15 1.18 -11.17
C LYS A 93 -22.88 0.83 -11.97
N GLY A 94 -21.91 1.77 -12.08
CA GLY A 94 -20.69 1.60 -12.86
C GLY A 94 -20.87 1.86 -14.37
N GLU A 95 -22.04 2.33 -14.82
CA GLU A 95 -22.28 2.66 -16.23
C GLU A 95 -21.64 4.00 -16.57
N ILE A 96 -20.90 4.04 -17.68
CA ILE A 96 -20.24 5.27 -18.16
C ILE A 96 -21.29 6.20 -18.75
N VAL A 97 -21.51 7.35 -18.13
CA VAL A 97 -22.45 8.39 -18.59
C VAL A 97 -21.75 9.43 -19.48
N LYS A 98 -20.46 9.60 -19.35
CA LYS A 98 -19.63 10.47 -20.20
C LYS A 98 -18.19 9.99 -20.23
N GLN A 99 -17.56 10.06 -21.39
CA GLN A 99 -16.13 9.81 -21.61
C GLN A 99 -15.51 10.93 -22.43
N VAL A 100 -14.31 11.35 -22.05
CA VAL A 100 -13.45 12.25 -22.81
C VAL A 100 -12.04 11.68 -22.87
N LYS A 101 -11.25 12.13 -23.84
CA LYS A 101 -9.84 11.76 -23.98
C LYS A 101 -9.00 12.99 -24.31
N TYR A 102 -7.80 13.02 -23.75
CA TYR A 102 -6.86 14.13 -23.94
C TYR A 102 -5.45 13.63 -24.23
N PRO A 103 -4.68 14.37 -25.05
CA PRO A 103 -3.28 14.04 -25.26
C PRO A 103 -2.48 14.34 -23.96
N LEU A 104 -1.58 13.42 -23.63
CA LEU A 104 -0.57 13.59 -22.60
C LEU A 104 0.70 14.15 -23.26
N ALA A 105 1.14 15.30 -22.81
CA ALA A 105 2.39 15.94 -23.21
C ALA A 105 3.23 16.23 -21.95
N ASP A 106 4.50 15.82 -21.97
CA ASP A 106 5.43 15.99 -20.84
C ASP A 106 4.86 15.47 -19.50
N GLY A 107 4.17 14.31 -19.57
CA GLY A 107 3.57 13.67 -18.39
C GLY A 107 2.35 14.38 -17.82
N ALA A 108 1.69 15.27 -18.59
CA ALA A 108 0.50 15.97 -18.13
C ALA A 108 -0.54 16.17 -19.25
N ALA A 109 -1.80 16.32 -18.85
CA ALA A 109 -2.89 16.77 -19.71
C ALA A 109 -3.79 17.75 -18.94
N SER A 110 -4.27 18.78 -19.61
CA SER A 110 -5.28 19.69 -19.06
C SER A 110 -6.54 19.61 -19.90
N GLY A 111 -7.70 19.64 -19.26
CA GLY A 111 -8.95 19.50 -19.98
C GLY A 111 -10.18 19.75 -19.13
N SER A 112 -11.32 19.40 -19.72
CA SER A 112 -12.61 19.53 -19.07
C SER A 112 -13.55 18.41 -19.48
N LEU A 113 -14.55 18.14 -18.63
CA LEU A 113 -15.64 17.22 -18.90
C LEU A 113 -16.96 17.91 -18.57
N SER A 114 -17.80 18.13 -19.59
CA SER A 114 -19.14 18.70 -19.39
C SER A 114 -20.07 17.60 -18.87
N ILE A 115 -20.67 17.83 -17.72
CA ILE A 115 -21.64 16.94 -17.08
C ILE A 115 -22.94 17.04 -17.88
N PRO A 116 -23.54 15.93 -18.35
CA PRO A 116 -24.82 15.98 -19.05
C PRO A 116 -25.93 16.59 -18.20
N GLU A 117 -26.74 17.47 -18.80
CA GLU A 117 -27.84 18.19 -18.09
C GLU A 117 -28.92 17.26 -17.53
N HIS A 118 -29.12 16.10 -18.18
CA HIS A 118 -30.13 15.13 -17.80
C HIS A 118 -29.75 14.19 -16.65
N LEU A 119 -28.54 14.34 -16.08
CA LEU A 119 -28.12 13.48 -14.98
C LEU A 119 -28.92 13.77 -13.72
N HIS A 120 -29.28 12.69 -13.04
CA HIS A 120 -29.97 12.75 -11.75
C HIS A 120 -28.99 13.11 -10.62
N ALA A 121 -29.54 13.65 -9.52
CA ALA A 121 -28.78 13.87 -8.31
C ALA A 121 -28.27 12.52 -7.75
N GLY A 122 -26.99 12.46 -7.36
CA GLY A 122 -26.41 11.25 -6.82
C GLY A 122 -24.90 11.27 -6.73
N HIS A 123 -24.36 10.09 -6.36
CA HIS A 123 -22.91 9.86 -6.33
C HIS A 123 -22.45 9.29 -7.67
N TYR A 124 -21.41 9.89 -8.19
CA TYR A 124 -20.77 9.51 -9.43
C TYR A 124 -19.29 9.26 -9.18
N GLN A 125 -18.67 8.52 -10.09
CA GLN A 125 -17.23 8.25 -10.00
C GLN A 125 -16.53 8.79 -11.24
N LEU A 126 -15.53 9.65 -11.04
CA LEU A 126 -14.58 10.07 -12.05
C LEU A 126 -13.40 9.09 -12.05
N ARG A 127 -13.07 8.53 -13.23
CA ARG A 127 -11.92 7.64 -13.41
C ARG A 127 -10.99 8.23 -14.45
N ALA A 128 -9.67 8.07 -14.23
CA ALA A 128 -8.66 8.40 -15.23
C ALA A 128 -7.72 7.21 -15.42
N TYR A 129 -7.46 6.85 -16.67
CA TYR A 129 -6.61 5.73 -17.04
C TYR A 129 -6.03 5.91 -18.45
N THR A 130 -4.97 5.18 -18.75
CA THR A 130 -4.42 5.03 -20.09
C THR A 130 -4.85 3.71 -20.70
N ARG A 131 -4.67 3.56 -22.00
CA ARG A 131 -4.93 2.26 -22.65
C ARG A 131 -4.01 1.17 -22.09
N TRP A 132 -2.76 1.50 -21.78
CA TRP A 132 -1.83 0.58 -21.15
C TRP A 132 -2.30 0.09 -19.78
N MET A 133 -2.87 0.97 -18.97
CA MET A 133 -3.39 0.62 -17.64
C MET A 133 -4.52 -0.42 -17.70
N GLN A 134 -5.22 -0.57 -18.81
CA GLN A 134 -6.26 -1.59 -19.00
C GLN A 134 -5.73 -3.03 -19.03
N ASN A 135 -4.41 -3.23 -19.15
CA ASN A 135 -3.80 -4.55 -18.97
C ASN A 135 -3.78 -5.01 -17.51
N PHE A 136 -4.10 -4.14 -16.56
CA PHE A 136 -4.09 -4.39 -15.13
C PHE A 136 -5.48 -4.23 -14.53
N ASP A 137 -5.64 -4.61 -13.26
CA ASP A 137 -6.92 -4.46 -12.57
C ASP A 137 -7.39 -3.00 -12.58
N PRO A 138 -8.64 -2.73 -13.00
CA PRO A 138 -9.20 -1.37 -13.03
C PRO A 138 -9.18 -0.65 -11.67
N GLU A 139 -9.04 -1.37 -10.56
CA GLU A 139 -8.90 -0.75 -9.24
C GLU A 139 -7.59 0.06 -9.08
N PHE A 140 -6.61 -0.10 -9.99
CA PHE A 140 -5.40 0.73 -10.04
C PHE A 140 -5.57 2.01 -10.88
N PHE A 141 -6.71 2.23 -11.50
CA PHE A 141 -7.00 3.51 -12.15
C PHE A 141 -7.12 4.60 -11.08
N PHE A 142 -6.97 5.84 -11.50
CA PHE A 142 -7.35 6.93 -10.63
C PHE A 142 -8.87 6.95 -10.48
N HIS A 143 -9.35 7.05 -9.24
CA HIS A 143 -10.77 7.13 -8.90
C HIS A 143 -11.04 8.33 -7.99
N ARG A 144 -12.12 9.06 -8.29
CA ARG A 144 -12.62 10.15 -7.46
C ARG A 144 -14.14 10.13 -7.41
N GLU A 145 -14.68 10.11 -6.21
CA GLU A 145 -16.13 10.28 -6.02
C GLU A 145 -16.52 11.73 -6.19
N LEU A 146 -17.63 11.95 -6.88
CA LEU A 146 -18.26 13.24 -7.10
C LEU A 146 -19.71 13.18 -6.60
N THR A 147 -20.20 14.33 -6.13
CA THR A 147 -21.63 14.51 -5.88
C THR A 147 -22.19 15.40 -6.97
N ILE A 148 -23.18 14.93 -7.71
CA ILE A 148 -23.89 15.74 -8.70
C ILE A 148 -25.28 16.07 -8.15
N TYR A 149 -25.59 17.35 -8.10
CA TYR A 149 -26.91 17.85 -7.76
C TYR A 149 -27.76 18.02 -9.03
N GLY A 150 -29.01 17.62 -8.98
CA GLY A 150 -29.93 17.65 -10.12
C GLY A 150 -31.32 17.19 -9.71
N ASN A 151 -32.13 16.76 -10.66
CA ASN A 151 -33.44 16.20 -10.37
C ASN A 151 -33.29 14.89 -9.58
N SER A 152 -33.95 14.79 -8.43
CA SER A 152 -33.81 13.63 -7.57
C SER A 152 -34.71 12.48 -8.06
N GLU A 153 -34.10 11.36 -8.50
CA GLU A 153 -34.74 10.05 -8.37
C GLU A 153 -34.29 9.43 -7.05
N LYS A 154 -35.26 8.85 -6.33
CA LYS A 154 -34.98 8.09 -5.11
C LYS A 154 -34.34 6.75 -5.53
N ASP A 155 -33.03 6.64 -5.47
CA ASP A 155 -32.35 5.35 -5.54
C ASP A 155 -32.77 4.51 -4.32
N ASN A 156 -33.59 3.49 -4.55
CA ASN A 156 -33.86 2.46 -3.56
C ASN A 156 -32.63 1.55 -3.46
N ILE A 157 -31.66 1.92 -2.63
CA ILE A 157 -30.55 1.05 -2.29
C ILE A 157 -31.10 -0.03 -1.35
N PRO A 158 -31.04 -1.33 -1.71
CA PRO A 158 -31.47 -2.40 -0.83
C PRO A 158 -30.67 -2.35 0.47
N GLN A 159 -31.35 -2.18 1.61
CA GLN A 159 -30.69 -2.26 2.91
C GLN A 159 -30.21 -3.70 3.17
N GLN A 160 -28.95 -3.86 3.53
CA GLN A 160 -28.44 -5.15 3.95
C GLN A 160 -28.98 -5.51 5.35
N THR A 161 -29.32 -6.78 5.55
CA THR A 161 -29.83 -7.30 6.82
C THR A 161 -28.76 -7.35 7.92
N THR A 162 -27.48 -7.50 7.54
CA THR A 162 -26.35 -7.47 8.47
C THR A 162 -25.93 -6.04 8.74
N LYS A 163 -25.70 -5.70 10.03
CA LYS A 163 -25.29 -4.36 10.45
C LYS A 163 -23.83 -4.06 10.09
N PHE A 164 -22.95 -5.04 10.24
CA PHE A 164 -21.52 -4.92 10.06
C PHE A 164 -20.94 -5.98 9.13
N LYS A 165 -19.83 -5.63 8.47
CA LYS A 165 -18.93 -6.59 7.80
C LYS A 165 -17.61 -6.59 8.56
N LEU A 166 -17.17 -7.77 9.00
CA LEU A 166 -15.88 -7.97 9.66
C LEU A 166 -15.01 -8.84 8.78
N ARG A 167 -13.80 -8.37 8.49
CA ARG A 167 -12.79 -9.09 7.71
C ARG A 167 -11.50 -9.21 8.52
N PHE A 168 -10.79 -10.33 8.38
CA PHE A 168 -9.52 -10.58 9.04
C PHE A 168 -8.41 -10.78 8.02
N PHE A 169 -7.23 -10.27 8.35
CA PHE A 169 -6.05 -10.25 7.48
C PHE A 169 -4.83 -10.69 8.30
N PRO A 170 -4.47 -11.98 8.27
CA PRO A 170 -3.24 -12.45 8.91
C PRO A 170 -2.02 -11.78 8.28
N GLU A 171 -1.10 -11.27 9.08
CA GLU A 171 0.13 -10.68 8.60
C GLU A 171 0.96 -11.73 7.85
N GLY A 172 1.38 -11.42 6.62
CA GLY A 172 2.03 -12.37 5.72
C GLY A 172 1.07 -13.29 4.95
N GLY A 173 -0.24 -13.23 5.22
CA GLY A 173 -1.29 -13.89 4.43
C GLY A 173 -1.90 -15.15 5.04
N ASN A 174 -1.23 -15.84 5.96
CA ASN A 174 -1.67 -17.15 6.48
C ASN A 174 -1.67 -17.19 8.01
N LEU A 175 -2.62 -17.97 8.57
CA LEU A 175 -2.58 -18.40 9.97
C LEU A 175 -1.94 -19.81 10.02
N ILE A 176 -0.89 -19.96 10.81
CA ILE A 176 -0.14 -21.21 10.91
C ILE A 176 -0.32 -21.80 12.31
N ASN A 177 -0.65 -23.09 12.34
CA ASN A 177 -0.86 -23.85 13.58
C ASN A 177 0.28 -23.67 14.59
N GLY A 178 -0.04 -23.23 15.80
CA GLY A 178 0.90 -23.07 16.90
C GLY A 178 1.88 -21.88 16.77
N LEU A 179 1.85 -21.11 15.69
CA LEU A 179 2.72 -19.94 15.55
C LEU A 179 1.98 -18.63 15.92
N THR A 180 2.69 -17.78 16.66
CA THR A 180 2.17 -16.45 16.98
C THR A 180 2.01 -15.64 15.71
N SER A 181 0.78 -15.26 15.37
CA SER A 181 0.44 -14.47 14.19
C SER A 181 -0.16 -13.14 14.63
N ARG A 182 0.21 -12.05 13.96
CA ARG A 182 -0.53 -10.79 14.04
C ARG A 182 -1.68 -10.85 13.06
N ILE A 183 -2.88 -10.54 13.52
CA ILE A 183 -4.07 -10.49 12.68
C ILE A 183 -4.54 -9.05 12.67
N ALA A 184 -4.51 -8.41 11.50
CA ALA A 184 -5.23 -7.18 11.29
C ALA A 184 -6.69 -7.49 10.95
N PHE A 185 -7.58 -6.56 11.25
CA PHE A 185 -9.00 -6.69 10.94
C PHE A 185 -9.61 -5.33 10.57
N GLU A 186 -10.73 -5.40 9.87
CA GLU A 186 -11.49 -4.24 9.48
C GLU A 186 -12.98 -4.49 9.73
N VAL A 187 -13.63 -3.54 10.40
CA VAL A 187 -15.07 -3.51 10.63
C VAL A 187 -15.65 -2.32 9.88
N VAL A 188 -16.58 -2.58 8.97
CA VAL A 188 -17.30 -1.53 8.25
C VAL A 188 -18.81 -1.69 8.42
N ASP A 189 -19.52 -0.57 8.41
CA ASP A 189 -20.98 -0.57 8.29
C ASP A 189 -21.37 -1.20 6.94
N ALA A 190 -22.28 -2.14 6.96
CA ALA A 190 -22.61 -2.95 5.80
C ALA A 190 -23.29 -2.15 4.67
N ASN A 191 -23.98 -1.06 5.01
CA ASN A 191 -24.71 -0.22 4.07
C ASN A 191 -23.85 0.92 3.50
N THR A 192 -23.05 1.57 4.35
CA THR A 192 -22.26 2.74 3.96
C THR A 192 -20.83 2.40 3.55
N GLY A 193 -20.33 1.23 3.92
CA GLY A 193 -18.93 0.82 3.72
C GLY A 193 -17.92 1.59 4.57
N LYS A 194 -18.36 2.48 5.47
CA LYS A 194 -17.47 3.29 6.33
C LYS A 194 -16.99 2.49 7.53
N GLY A 195 -15.76 2.75 7.94
CA GLY A 195 -15.15 2.14 9.11
C GLY A 195 -15.92 2.46 10.41
N VAL A 196 -16.07 1.45 11.27
CA VAL A 196 -16.84 1.56 12.51
C VAL A 196 -15.91 1.39 13.72
N GLN A 197 -16.04 2.30 14.68
CA GLN A 197 -15.37 2.16 15.97
C GLN A 197 -16.16 1.16 16.84
N THR A 198 -15.53 0.01 17.17
CA THR A 198 -16.16 -1.06 17.93
C THR A 198 -15.14 -1.98 18.59
N GLU A 199 -15.63 -2.82 19.48
CA GLU A 199 -14.85 -3.88 20.13
C GLU A 199 -15.42 -5.25 19.72
N GLY A 200 -14.60 -6.29 19.91
CA GLY A 200 -15.02 -7.65 19.65
C GLY A 200 -14.21 -8.68 20.46
N VAL A 201 -14.60 -9.93 20.30
CA VAL A 201 -13.99 -11.06 20.99
C VAL A 201 -13.86 -12.26 20.06
N ILE A 202 -12.74 -12.96 20.13
CA ILE A 202 -12.57 -14.29 19.55
C ILE A 202 -12.99 -15.32 20.58
N LEU A 203 -13.90 -16.20 20.21
CA LEU A 203 -14.43 -17.30 21.02
C LEU A 203 -13.95 -18.64 20.46
N ASN A 204 -13.73 -19.61 21.33
CA ASN A 204 -13.52 -21.01 20.93
C ASN A 204 -14.87 -21.76 20.74
N ALA A 205 -14.81 -23.05 20.44
CA ALA A 205 -15.99 -23.89 20.26
C ALA A 205 -16.86 -24.04 21.53
N HIS A 206 -16.31 -23.81 22.72
CA HIS A 206 -17.01 -23.86 24.01
C HIS A 206 -17.64 -22.50 24.41
N GLY A 207 -17.38 -21.45 23.61
CA GLY A 207 -17.83 -20.09 23.92
C GLY A 207 -16.91 -19.30 24.84
N ASP A 208 -15.72 -19.84 25.18
CA ASP A 208 -14.74 -19.14 26.01
C ASP A 208 -14.08 -17.99 25.23
N SER A 209 -13.89 -16.87 25.92
CA SER A 209 -13.19 -15.71 25.37
C SER A 209 -11.67 -15.97 25.28
N ILE A 210 -11.16 -16.13 24.07
CA ILE A 210 -9.74 -16.40 23.80
C ILE A 210 -8.98 -15.08 23.65
N ARG A 211 -9.55 -14.11 22.94
CA ARG A 211 -8.91 -12.82 22.67
C ARG A 211 -9.92 -11.70 22.49
N LYS A 212 -9.75 -10.59 23.21
CA LYS A 212 -10.47 -9.34 22.93
C LYS A 212 -9.69 -8.52 21.92
N PHE A 213 -10.41 -7.76 21.10
CA PHE A 213 -9.85 -6.85 20.13
C PHE A 213 -10.72 -5.59 20.00
N ALA A 214 -10.11 -4.47 19.60
CA ALA A 214 -10.79 -3.21 19.39
C ALA A 214 -10.24 -2.50 18.15
N THR A 215 -11.09 -1.79 17.44
CA THR A 215 -10.68 -0.91 16.34
C THR A 215 -9.92 0.30 16.90
N SER A 216 -8.93 0.79 16.16
CA SER A 216 -8.13 1.96 16.55
C SER A 216 -8.22 3.11 15.56
N HIS A 217 -8.35 2.84 14.25
CA HIS A 217 -8.44 3.86 13.23
C HIS A 217 -9.35 3.44 12.07
N LEU A 218 -10.40 4.22 11.80
CA LEU A 218 -11.33 4.01 10.68
C LEU A 218 -11.76 2.53 10.53
N GLY A 219 -12.25 1.95 11.62
CA GLY A 219 -12.71 0.57 11.64
C GLY A 219 -11.62 -0.49 11.60
N LYS A 220 -10.34 -0.11 11.62
CA LYS A 220 -9.20 -1.03 11.53
C LYS A 220 -8.54 -1.22 12.89
N GLY A 221 -7.97 -2.42 13.10
CA GLY A 221 -7.19 -2.75 14.28
C GLY A 221 -6.35 -3.99 14.07
N SER A 222 -5.56 -4.38 15.06
CA SER A 222 -4.81 -5.63 15.03
C SER A 222 -4.62 -6.23 16.42
N PHE A 223 -4.45 -7.54 16.47
CA PHE A 223 -4.14 -8.27 17.70
C PHE A 223 -3.22 -9.47 17.40
N PHE A 224 -2.55 -9.98 18.43
CA PHE A 224 -1.76 -11.21 18.33
C PHE A 224 -2.60 -12.40 18.78
N PHE A 225 -2.43 -13.51 18.06
CA PHE A 225 -3.17 -14.74 18.27
C PHE A 225 -2.30 -15.95 17.96
N ILE A 226 -2.47 -17.04 18.71
CA ILE A 226 -1.81 -18.32 18.46
C ILE A 226 -2.89 -19.31 18.06
N PRO A 227 -3.09 -19.57 16.75
CA PRO A 227 -4.12 -20.47 16.29
C PRO A 227 -3.77 -21.93 16.55
N GLN A 228 -4.79 -22.74 16.88
CA GLN A 228 -4.68 -24.18 16.99
C GLN A 228 -5.55 -24.82 15.91
N LYS A 229 -4.97 -25.64 15.03
CA LYS A 229 -5.66 -26.24 13.88
C LYS A 229 -6.87 -27.07 14.28
N LYS A 230 -6.82 -27.72 15.44
CA LYS A 230 -7.89 -28.58 15.96
C LYS A 230 -9.06 -27.80 16.56
N GLU A 231 -8.86 -26.52 16.84
CA GLU A 231 -9.85 -25.64 17.45
C GLU A 231 -10.70 -24.93 16.38
N LYS A 232 -11.96 -24.65 16.72
CA LYS A 232 -12.83 -23.78 15.95
C LYS A 232 -12.95 -22.45 16.65
N TYR A 233 -12.83 -21.39 15.86
CA TYR A 233 -12.92 -20.03 16.38
C TYR A 233 -13.96 -19.24 15.60
N ILE A 234 -14.68 -18.38 16.32
CA ILE A 234 -15.57 -17.37 15.77
C ILE A 234 -15.23 -16.01 16.38
N ALA A 235 -15.61 -14.96 15.71
CA ALA A 235 -15.53 -13.60 16.24
C ALA A 235 -16.94 -13.03 16.41
N ARG A 236 -17.16 -12.27 17.49
CA ARG A 236 -18.37 -11.47 17.72
C ARG A 236 -17.99 -10.03 18.02
N LEU A 237 -18.81 -9.10 17.52
CA LEU A 237 -18.67 -7.68 17.81
C LEU A 237 -19.60 -7.28 18.95
N ALA A 238 -19.22 -6.25 19.70
CA ALA A 238 -20.05 -5.70 20.74
C ALA A 238 -21.38 -5.18 20.16
N GLY A 239 -22.49 -5.61 20.74
CA GLY A 239 -23.84 -5.24 20.28
C GLY A 239 -24.29 -5.88 18.96
N ASP A 240 -23.58 -6.95 18.53
CA ASP A 240 -23.98 -7.77 17.38
C ASP A 240 -23.79 -9.26 17.72
N ASN A 241 -24.86 -10.05 17.54
CA ASN A 241 -24.85 -11.48 17.81
C ASN A 241 -24.41 -12.32 16.59
N THR A 242 -23.98 -11.67 15.51
CA THR A 242 -23.51 -12.36 14.30
C THR A 242 -22.17 -13.03 14.56
N ASP A 243 -22.08 -14.30 14.17
CA ASP A 243 -20.82 -15.07 14.21
C ASP A 243 -20.02 -14.84 12.92
N PHE A 244 -18.86 -14.22 13.06
CA PHE A 244 -17.93 -14.01 11.96
C PHE A 244 -16.85 -15.08 11.95
N LYS A 245 -16.56 -15.62 10.76
CA LYS A 245 -15.53 -16.64 10.58
C LYS A 245 -14.14 -16.00 10.60
N ILE A 246 -13.17 -16.63 11.28
CA ILE A 246 -11.76 -16.32 11.13
C ILE A 246 -11.19 -17.04 9.89
N PRO A 247 -10.05 -16.58 9.34
CA PRO A 247 -9.36 -17.27 8.24
C PRO A 247 -8.98 -18.71 8.59
N SER A 248 -8.86 -19.56 7.57
CA SER A 248 -8.43 -20.95 7.74
C SER A 248 -7.02 -21.04 8.32
N ILE A 249 -6.81 -22.05 9.16
CA ILE A 249 -5.51 -22.33 9.81
C ILE A 249 -4.79 -23.43 9.01
N SER A 250 -3.60 -23.12 8.50
CA SER A 250 -2.73 -24.09 7.84
C SER A 250 -1.92 -24.87 8.87
N GLU A 251 -1.65 -26.15 8.59
CA GLU A 251 -0.89 -27.02 9.51
C GLU A 251 0.57 -26.57 9.59
N GLN A 252 1.16 -26.26 8.46
CA GLN A 252 2.56 -25.88 8.31
C GLN A 252 2.70 -24.61 7.46
N GLY A 253 3.78 -23.88 7.63
CA GLY A 253 4.12 -22.72 6.82
C GLY A 253 4.97 -21.69 7.55
N PHE A 254 5.00 -20.50 6.98
CA PHE A 254 5.72 -19.34 7.50
C PHE A 254 4.75 -18.29 8.02
N VAL A 255 5.18 -17.60 9.06
CA VAL A 255 4.59 -16.33 9.53
C VAL A 255 5.66 -15.25 9.40
N MET A 256 5.31 -14.13 8.78
CA MET A 256 6.14 -12.94 8.68
C MET A 256 5.58 -11.87 9.61
N THR A 257 6.41 -11.31 10.47
CA THR A 257 6.06 -10.15 11.29
C THR A 257 7.06 -9.04 11.05
N VAL A 258 6.57 -7.84 10.80
CA VAL A 258 7.42 -6.66 10.54
C VAL A 258 7.18 -5.59 11.59
N LYS A 259 8.26 -4.99 12.09
CA LYS A 259 8.21 -3.93 13.09
C LYS A 259 9.15 -2.79 12.73
N HIS A 260 8.63 -1.57 12.75
CA HIS A 260 9.47 -0.37 12.67
C HIS A 260 10.22 -0.18 13.99
N LEU A 261 11.55 -0.07 13.88
CA LEU A 261 12.44 0.42 14.92
C LEU A 261 12.86 1.85 14.58
N LYS A 262 13.59 2.51 15.46
CA LYS A 262 14.01 3.90 15.25
C LYS A 262 14.82 4.09 13.96
N GLU A 263 15.73 3.17 13.65
CA GLU A 263 16.66 3.27 12.53
C GLU A 263 16.64 2.06 11.60
N ALA A 264 15.77 1.08 11.87
CA ALA A 264 15.70 -0.16 11.11
C ALA A 264 14.28 -0.67 10.96
N LEU A 265 14.06 -1.44 9.92
CA LEU A 265 12.90 -2.28 9.74
C LEU A 265 13.26 -3.69 10.16
N ARG A 266 12.64 -4.18 11.23
CA ARG A 266 12.83 -5.55 11.73
C ARG A 266 11.83 -6.48 11.08
N ILE A 267 12.33 -7.57 10.47
CA ILE A 267 11.54 -8.62 9.85
C ILE A 267 11.83 -9.92 10.57
N LEU A 268 10.82 -10.51 11.17
CA LEU A 268 10.90 -11.82 11.81
C LEU A 268 10.11 -12.82 10.98
N LEU A 269 10.78 -13.84 10.48
CA LEU A 269 10.18 -15.03 9.90
C LEU A 269 10.19 -16.16 10.93
N THR A 270 9.03 -16.77 11.16
CA THR A 270 8.88 -17.96 11.99
C THR A 270 8.23 -19.08 11.18
N GLN A 271 8.61 -20.33 11.40
CA GLN A 271 8.08 -21.46 10.64
C GLN A 271 7.94 -22.71 11.52
N ASN A 272 7.03 -23.60 11.10
CA ASN A 272 6.83 -24.94 11.68
C ASN A 272 6.85 -26.04 10.61
N ILE A 273 7.65 -25.85 9.55
CA ILE A 273 7.76 -26.79 8.43
C ILE A 273 8.43 -28.08 8.88
N GLY A 274 7.89 -29.22 8.47
CA GLY A 274 8.37 -30.55 8.87
C GLY A 274 9.78 -30.91 8.34
N PRO A 275 10.37 -31.98 8.86
CA PRO A 275 11.77 -32.39 8.55
C PRO A 275 12.08 -32.58 7.06
N SER A 276 11.10 -33.01 6.27
CA SER A 276 11.27 -33.32 4.84
C SER A 276 11.54 -32.08 3.96
N THR A 277 11.22 -30.90 4.46
CA THR A 277 11.40 -29.63 3.76
C THR A 277 12.48 -28.74 4.39
N LYS A 278 13.15 -29.22 5.46
CA LYS A 278 14.16 -28.43 6.20
C LYS A 278 15.39 -28.01 5.39
N ASN A 279 15.67 -28.68 4.28
CA ASN A 279 16.82 -28.36 3.43
C ASN A 279 16.46 -27.42 2.27
N SER A 280 15.22 -26.93 2.22
CA SER A 280 14.81 -25.97 1.19
C SER A 280 15.41 -24.60 1.46
N VAL A 281 15.93 -24.00 0.42
CA VAL A 281 16.44 -22.62 0.46
C VAL A 281 15.32 -21.70 0.06
N TYR A 282 15.09 -20.70 0.90
CA TYR A 282 14.11 -19.65 0.63
C TYR A 282 14.83 -18.32 0.42
N SER A 283 14.15 -17.39 -0.21
CA SER A 283 14.64 -16.04 -0.41
C SER A 283 13.57 -15.04 0.01
N LEU A 284 13.93 -14.11 0.90
CA LEU A 284 13.10 -12.96 1.18
C LEU A 284 13.47 -11.86 0.18
N ILE A 285 12.55 -11.56 -0.72
CA ILE A 285 12.74 -10.52 -1.73
C ILE A 285 12.07 -9.22 -1.32
N LEU A 286 12.76 -8.12 -1.58
CA LEU A 286 12.26 -6.75 -1.44
C LEU A 286 12.09 -6.19 -2.83
N HIS A 287 10.89 -5.72 -3.16
CA HIS A 287 10.64 -5.11 -4.46
C HIS A 287 9.65 -3.94 -4.38
N GLN A 288 9.80 -2.99 -5.28
CA GLN A 288 8.92 -1.84 -5.42
C GLN A 288 8.64 -1.59 -6.89
N GLU A 289 7.37 -1.49 -7.26
CA GLU A 289 6.93 -1.17 -8.62
C GLU A 289 7.60 -2.06 -9.71
N GLY A 290 7.72 -3.36 -9.43
CA GLY A 290 8.36 -4.32 -10.34
C GLY A 290 9.89 -4.30 -10.32
N ARG A 291 10.52 -3.40 -9.57
CA ARG A 291 11.97 -3.34 -9.41
C ARG A 291 12.41 -4.13 -8.18
N LEU A 292 13.34 -5.06 -8.36
CA LEU A 292 13.99 -5.76 -7.26
C LEU A 292 14.95 -4.81 -6.53
N ILE A 293 14.83 -4.75 -5.19
CA ILE A 293 15.66 -3.92 -4.31
C ILE A 293 16.74 -4.77 -3.66
N ALA A 294 16.34 -5.90 -3.08
CA ALA A 294 17.24 -6.82 -2.39
C ALA A 294 16.70 -8.24 -2.39
N VAL A 295 17.60 -9.20 -2.27
CA VAL A 295 17.34 -10.62 -2.04
C VAL A 295 18.11 -11.03 -0.79
N LEU A 296 17.41 -11.58 0.19
CA LEU A 296 17.99 -12.04 1.45
C LEU A 296 17.79 -13.55 1.57
N PRO A 297 18.88 -14.34 1.68
CA PRO A 297 18.76 -15.78 1.83
C PRO A 297 18.13 -16.13 3.18
N VAL A 298 17.24 -17.13 3.17
CA VAL A 298 16.55 -17.66 4.35
C VAL A 298 16.83 -19.14 4.46
N ASP A 299 17.48 -19.53 5.56
CA ASP A 299 17.74 -20.92 5.87
C ASP A 299 16.47 -21.60 6.40
N GLY A 300 15.89 -22.49 5.59
CA GLY A 300 14.68 -23.25 5.95
C GLY A 300 14.88 -24.25 7.09
N SER A 301 16.11 -24.53 7.53
CA SER A 301 16.38 -25.36 8.69
C SER A 301 16.12 -24.65 10.02
N GLN A 302 16.13 -23.31 10.02
CA GLN A 302 15.98 -22.50 11.21
C GLN A 302 14.49 -22.24 11.51
N PRO A 303 14.03 -22.45 12.76
CA PRO A 303 12.65 -22.16 13.13
C PRO A 303 12.34 -20.65 13.13
N ARG A 304 13.37 -19.81 13.19
CA ARG A 304 13.26 -18.35 13.19
C ARG A 304 14.43 -17.73 12.45
N THR A 305 14.13 -16.74 11.61
CA THR A 305 15.13 -15.89 10.92
C THR A 305 14.79 -14.44 11.16
N LEU A 306 15.78 -13.62 11.52
CA LEU A 306 15.63 -12.21 11.83
C LEU A 306 16.48 -11.37 10.88
N PHE A 307 15.87 -10.34 10.30
CA PHE A 307 16.56 -9.31 9.54
C PHE A 307 16.30 -7.94 10.16
N ASP A 308 17.33 -7.13 10.31
CA ASP A 308 17.24 -5.72 10.64
C ASP A 308 17.78 -4.92 9.44
N LEU A 309 16.89 -4.28 8.71
CA LEU A 309 17.22 -3.52 7.52
C LEU A 309 17.30 -2.03 7.84
N PRO A 310 18.45 -1.36 7.62
CA PRO A 310 18.58 0.07 7.86
C PRO A 310 17.57 0.86 7.04
N LEU A 311 16.80 1.76 7.68
CA LEU A 311 15.73 2.52 7.02
C LEU A 311 16.27 3.42 5.90
N ASP A 312 17.47 3.99 6.06
CA ASP A 312 18.13 4.85 5.08
C ASP A 312 18.50 4.15 3.77
N LYS A 313 18.49 2.81 3.76
CA LYS A 313 18.74 1.96 2.57
C LYS A 313 17.47 1.49 1.89
N LEU A 314 16.32 1.73 2.48
CA LEU A 314 15.03 1.31 1.95
C LEU A 314 14.39 2.40 1.10
N PRO A 315 13.56 2.03 0.10
CA PRO A 315 12.93 2.99 -0.76
C PRO A 315 11.85 3.78 -0.01
N THR A 316 11.60 5.00 -0.45
CA THR A 316 10.49 5.83 0.03
C THR A 316 9.14 5.28 -0.40
N GLY A 317 8.13 5.39 0.47
CA GLY A 317 6.78 4.96 0.19
C GLY A 317 6.56 3.46 0.43
N VAL A 318 5.64 2.87 -0.32
CA VAL A 318 5.23 1.46 -0.16
C VAL A 318 6.11 0.55 -1.02
N PHE A 319 6.62 -0.50 -0.42
CA PHE A 319 7.28 -1.62 -1.11
C PHE A 319 6.77 -2.96 -0.58
N THR A 320 7.12 -4.04 -1.27
CA THR A 320 6.66 -5.39 -0.95
C THR A 320 7.81 -6.26 -0.45
N LEU A 321 7.52 -7.03 0.61
CA LEU A 321 8.32 -8.14 1.08
C LEU A 321 7.62 -9.44 0.68
N THR A 322 8.32 -10.35 0.01
CA THR A 322 7.77 -11.66 -0.36
C THR A 322 8.78 -12.75 -0.05
N LEU A 323 8.39 -13.77 0.70
CA LEU A 323 9.18 -14.99 0.91
C LEU A 323 8.85 -16.00 -0.18
N ILE A 324 9.86 -16.44 -0.91
CA ILE A 324 9.73 -17.39 -2.01
C ILE A 324 10.65 -18.61 -1.83
N ASP A 325 10.32 -19.71 -2.49
CA ASP A 325 11.21 -20.85 -2.71
C ASP A 325 11.99 -20.77 -4.03
N GLU A 326 12.71 -21.82 -4.38
CA GLU A 326 13.49 -21.94 -5.63
C GLU A 326 12.61 -21.92 -6.89
N ASP A 327 11.33 -22.32 -6.78
CA ASP A 327 10.35 -22.37 -7.87
C ASP A 327 9.50 -21.09 -7.93
N TYR A 328 9.85 -20.04 -7.15
CA TYR A 328 9.13 -18.76 -7.04
C TYR A 328 7.73 -18.86 -6.43
N HIS A 329 7.38 -19.93 -5.73
CA HIS A 329 6.15 -19.98 -4.96
C HIS A 329 6.23 -19.03 -3.77
N ALA A 330 5.23 -18.18 -3.60
CA ALA A 330 5.18 -17.25 -2.48
C ALA A 330 4.56 -17.90 -1.24
N TYR A 331 5.27 -17.83 -0.12
CA TYR A 331 4.83 -18.35 1.19
C TYR A 331 4.22 -17.28 2.08
N CYS A 332 4.79 -16.10 2.10
CA CYS A 332 4.24 -14.95 2.78
C CYS A 332 4.57 -13.68 2.00
N GLU A 333 3.66 -12.72 2.08
CA GLU A 333 3.82 -11.43 1.43
C GLU A 333 3.26 -10.32 2.28
N ARG A 334 3.92 -9.16 2.27
CA ARG A 334 3.49 -8.00 3.00
C ARG A 334 3.91 -6.71 2.32
N LEU A 335 3.00 -5.74 2.29
CA LEU A 335 3.32 -4.35 1.97
C LEU A 335 3.89 -3.65 3.21
N VAL A 336 4.90 -2.82 3.01
CA VAL A 336 5.55 -2.04 4.05
C VAL A 336 5.71 -0.60 3.57
N PHE A 337 5.49 0.36 4.44
CA PHE A 337 5.82 1.77 4.21
C PHE A 337 7.01 2.14 5.09
N THR A 338 7.98 2.85 4.55
CA THR A 338 9.19 3.20 5.31
C THR A 338 9.17 4.63 5.80
N HIS A 339 9.24 5.58 4.90
CA HIS A 339 9.32 6.99 5.23
C HIS A 339 8.59 7.85 4.19
N PHE A 340 8.19 9.02 4.65
CA PHE A 340 7.50 9.98 3.80
C PHE A 340 8.48 10.58 2.79
N PRO A 341 8.02 10.84 1.55
CA PRO A 341 8.84 11.47 0.54
C PRO A 341 9.20 12.91 0.92
N GLU A 342 10.30 13.37 0.40
CA GLU A 342 10.58 14.80 0.39
C GLU A 342 9.62 15.51 -0.56
N THR A 343 8.96 16.54 -0.07
CA THR A 343 8.00 17.34 -0.84
C THR A 343 8.54 18.75 -1.07
N LEU A 344 8.09 19.38 -2.15
CA LEU A 344 8.35 20.79 -2.38
C LEU A 344 7.55 21.66 -1.40
N ASN A 345 8.17 22.73 -0.93
CA ASN A 345 7.48 23.76 -0.16
C ASN A 345 6.78 24.72 -1.12
N LEU A 346 5.44 24.66 -1.16
CA LEU A 346 4.63 25.56 -1.95
C LEU A 346 4.07 26.68 -1.06
N LYS A 347 4.43 27.92 -1.38
CA LYS A 347 3.86 29.11 -0.74
C LYS A 347 2.97 29.84 -1.72
N LEU A 348 1.70 30.03 -1.32
CA LEU A 348 0.74 30.82 -2.05
C LEU A 348 0.58 32.17 -1.35
N SER A 349 0.60 33.25 -2.12
CA SER A 349 0.22 34.58 -1.66
C SER A 349 -0.70 35.23 -2.67
N SER A 350 -1.68 36.00 -2.22
CA SER A 350 -2.62 36.67 -3.09
C SER A 350 -2.70 38.18 -2.76
N THR A 351 -2.88 38.98 -3.79
CA THR A 351 -3.17 40.40 -3.68
C THR A 351 -4.45 40.71 -4.44
N ILE A 352 -5.31 41.52 -3.85
CA ILE A 352 -6.54 41.99 -4.48
C ILE A 352 -6.37 43.44 -4.83
N SER A 353 -6.61 43.80 -6.09
CA SER A 353 -6.69 45.18 -6.56
C SER A 353 -8.07 45.46 -7.18
N VAL A 354 -8.50 46.70 -7.15
CA VAL A 354 -9.74 47.15 -7.82
C VAL A 354 -9.32 47.88 -9.07
N GLN A 355 -9.74 47.41 -10.23
CA GLN A 355 -9.52 48.08 -11.53
C GLN A 355 -10.87 48.19 -12.23
N GLU A 356 -11.24 49.41 -12.63
CA GLU A 356 -12.48 49.69 -13.38
C GLU A 356 -13.75 49.08 -12.74
N GLY A 357 -13.84 49.11 -11.41
CA GLY A 357 -14.96 48.51 -10.67
C GLY A 357 -14.94 47.01 -10.49
N HIS A 358 -13.97 46.34 -11.09
CA HIS A 358 -13.78 44.85 -10.92
C HIS A 358 -12.68 44.55 -9.91
N ARG A 359 -12.89 43.52 -9.12
CA ARG A 359 -11.85 43.00 -8.22
C ARG A 359 -10.97 42.02 -8.97
N LYS A 360 -9.69 42.35 -9.10
CA LYS A 360 -8.67 41.45 -9.67
C LYS A 360 -7.86 40.85 -8.55
N MET A 361 -7.80 39.52 -8.51
CA MET A 361 -6.93 38.78 -7.61
C MET A 361 -5.71 38.27 -8.36
N SER A 362 -4.53 38.63 -7.90
CA SER A 362 -3.25 38.08 -8.38
C SER A 362 -2.77 37.05 -7.38
N VAL A 363 -2.47 35.84 -7.86
CA VAL A 363 -1.95 34.72 -7.04
C VAL A 363 -0.50 34.47 -7.42
N ASN A 364 0.39 34.55 -6.44
CA ASN A 364 1.80 34.20 -6.61
C ASN A 364 2.06 32.82 -5.99
N ILE A 365 2.69 31.92 -6.75
CA ILE A 365 3.08 30.57 -6.33
C ILE A 365 4.60 30.55 -6.29
N ARG A 366 5.17 30.23 -5.12
CA ARG A 366 6.60 30.00 -4.95
C ARG A 366 6.84 28.55 -4.55
N SER A 367 7.65 27.87 -5.34
CA SER A 367 8.08 26.49 -5.12
C SER A 367 9.54 26.44 -4.74
N THR A 368 9.87 25.78 -3.62
CA THR A 368 11.25 25.60 -3.16
C THR A 368 11.47 24.19 -2.64
N ASP A 369 12.71 23.73 -2.64
CA ASP A 369 13.12 22.55 -1.89
C ASP A 369 13.22 22.84 -0.37
N LYS A 370 13.64 21.84 0.42
CA LYS A 370 13.85 21.97 1.86
C LYS A 370 14.90 23.03 2.25
N LYS A 371 15.87 23.32 1.34
CA LYS A 371 16.93 24.31 1.56
C LYS A 371 16.47 25.71 1.16
N GLY A 372 15.24 25.89 0.66
CA GLY A 372 14.70 27.15 0.19
C GLY A 372 15.14 27.52 -1.24
N ILE A 373 15.79 26.60 -1.97
CA ILE A 373 16.22 26.81 -3.35
C ILE A 373 14.99 26.69 -4.27
N PRO A 374 14.74 27.66 -5.16
CA PRO A 374 13.62 27.62 -6.10
C PRO A 374 13.68 26.37 -6.99
N GLN A 375 12.54 25.69 -7.13
CA GLN A 375 12.40 24.51 -7.97
C GLN A 375 11.34 24.74 -9.04
N PRO A 376 11.66 24.52 -10.32
CA PRO A 376 10.67 24.58 -11.39
C PRO A 376 9.70 23.41 -11.27
N GLY A 377 8.48 23.58 -11.75
CA GLY A 377 7.48 22.52 -11.73
C GLY A 377 6.26 22.84 -12.57
N SER A 378 5.48 21.80 -12.84
CA SER A 378 4.18 21.91 -13.51
C SER A 378 3.10 21.88 -12.44
N PHE A 379 2.36 22.99 -12.28
CA PHE A 379 1.36 23.16 -11.23
C PHE A 379 -0.06 23.22 -11.80
N SER A 380 -1.03 22.93 -10.95
CA SER A 380 -2.45 23.22 -11.19
C SER A 380 -3.02 24.00 -10.01
N LEU A 381 -3.85 24.98 -10.29
CA LEU A 381 -4.55 25.79 -9.31
C LEU A 381 -6.05 25.65 -9.52
N ALA A 382 -6.77 25.28 -8.48
CA ALA A 382 -8.22 25.28 -8.46
C ALA A 382 -8.74 26.51 -7.69
N VAL A 383 -9.75 27.16 -8.23
CA VAL A 383 -10.47 28.26 -7.58
C VAL A 383 -11.95 27.91 -7.57
N ALA A 384 -12.53 27.76 -6.40
CA ALA A 384 -13.94 27.39 -6.24
C ALA A 384 -14.62 28.26 -5.17
N GLN A 385 -15.94 28.36 -5.26
CA GLN A 385 -16.74 29.02 -4.23
C GLN A 385 -16.86 28.13 -3.00
N THR A 386 -16.49 28.64 -1.82
CA THR A 386 -16.37 27.85 -0.59
C THR A 386 -17.70 27.28 -0.06
N PHE A 387 -18.84 27.86 -0.41
CA PHE A 387 -20.15 27.34 0.03
C PHE A 387 -20.59 26.06 -0.70
N LEU A 388 -19.97 25.75 -1.85
CA LEU A 388 -20.20 24.50 -2.60
C LEU A 388 -19.27 23.36 -2.15
N GLU A 389 -18.24 23.67 -1.41
CA GLU A 389 -17.30 22.68 -0.90
C GLU A 389 -17.30 22.65 0.62
N GLN A 390 -17.76 21.55 1.16
CA GLN A 390 -17.24 21.10 2.45
C GLN A 390 -15.81 20.62 2.21
N PRO A 391 -14.79 21.10 2.93
CA PRO A 391 -13.40 20.71 2.73
C PRO A 391 -13.17 19.28 3.24
N THR A 392 -13.77 18.30 2.60
CA THR A 392 -13.35 16.91 2.70
C THR A 392 -12.17 16.73 1.75
N ILE A 393 -11.02 17.29 2.14
CA ILE A 393 -9.76 16.97 1.48
C ILE A 393 -9.56 15.47 1.63
N ARG A 394 -9.90 14.71 0.60
CA ARG A 394 -9.90 13.25 0.65
C ARG A 394 -8.49 12.68 0.46
N ASP A 395 -7.69 13.26 -0.45
CA ASP A 395 -6.28 12.96 -0.65
C ASP A 395 -5.56 14.12 -1.34
N ASN A 396 -4.24 14.05 -1.39
CA ASN A 396 -3.41 14.95 -2.18
C ASN A 396 -2.47 14.13 -3.08
N PHE A 397 -1.71 14.83 -3.92
CA PHE A 397 -0.78 14.23 -4.87
C PHE A 397 0.21 13.26 -4.22
N SER A 398 0.82 13.67 -3.11
CA SER A 398 1.82 12.83 -2.40
C SER A 398 1.18 11.60 -1.75
N THR A 399 0.06 11.78 -1.05
CA THR A 399 -0.68 10.66 -0.42
C THR A 399 -1.13 9.65 -1.46
N TYR A 400 -1.63 10.14 -2.60
CA TYR A 400 -2.04 9.27 -3.69
C TYR A 400 -0.85 8.48 -4.25
N LEU A 401 0.22 9.14 -4.69
CA LEU A 401 1.33 8.47 -5.36
C LEU A 401 2.10 7.50 -4.48
N PHE A 402 2.34 7.87 -3.24
CA PHE A 402 3.21 7.09 -2.35
C PHE A 402 2.46 6.13 -1.42
N LEU A 403 1.13 6.22 -1.33
CA LEU A 403 0.33 5.36 -0.47
C LEU A 403 -0.85 4.76 -1.24
N SER A 404 -1.93 5.50 -1.50
CA SER A 404 -3.21 4.92 -1.94
C SER A 404 -3.17 4.31 -3.34
N SER A 405 -2.36 4.82 -4.28
CA SER A 405 -2.19 4.22 -5.62
C SER A 405 -1.53 2.84 -5.62
N ASN A 406 -0.96 2.41 -4.50
CA ASN A 406 -0.38 1.08 -4.31
C ASN A 406 -1.34 0.09 -3.64
N LEU A 407 -2.56 0.53 -3.30
CA LEU A 407 -3.55 -0.26 -2.58
C LEU A 407 -4.71 -0.61 -3.49
N LYS A 408 -5.42 -1.68 -3.16
CA LYS A 408 -6.64 -2.08 -3.85
C LYS A 408 -7.85 -1.34 -3.28
N GLY A 409 -8.67 -0.81 -4.18
CA GLY A 409 -9.90 -0.11 -3.84
C GLY A 409 -9.67 1.28 -3.27
N GLN A 410 -10.73 1.87 -2.77
CA GLN A 410 -10.70 3.23 -2.21
C GLN A 410 -10.22 3.21 -0.76
N THR A 411 -9.29 4.09 -0.44
CA THR A 411 -8.85 4.34 0.94
C THR A 411 -9.77 5.38 1.58
N GLU A 412 -10.42 5.01 2.68
CA GLU A 412 -11.21 5.97 3.46
C GLU A 412 -10.30 7.02 4.08
N GLN A 413 -10.59 8.31 3.89
CA GLN A 413 -9.87 9.46 4.43
C GLN A 413 -8.33 9.34 4.33
N PRO A 414 -7.74 9.25 3.12
CA PRO A 414 -6.30 8.98 2.95
C PRO A 414 -5.39 9.94 3.70
N LEU A 415 -5.77 11.20 3.83
CA LEU A 415 -4.98 12.21 4.57
C LEU A 415 -4.91 11.96 6.07
N SER A 416 -5.85 11.19 6.65
CA SER A 416 -5.79 10.84 8.08
C SER A 416 -4.61 9.92 8.42
N TYR A 417 -4.03 9.27 7.40
CA TYR A 417 -2.84 8.44 7.51
C TYR A 417 -1.54 9.23 7.25
N TRP A 418 -1.64 10.41 6.60
CA TRP A 418 -0.51 11.10 6.02
C TRP A 418 -0.14 12.36 6.81
N ASN A 419 0.51 12.16 7.94
CA ASN A 419 1.08 13.27 8.71
C ASN A 419 2.51 12.89 9.17
N PRO A 420 3.57 13.41 8.51
CA PRO A 420 4.95 13.10 8.89
C PRO A 420 5.34 13.53 10.32
N GLU A 421 4.62 14.47 10.91
CA GLU A 421 4.87 14.98 12.25
C GLU A 421 4.13 14.17 13.33
N ASP A 422 3.13 13.37 12.95
CA ASP A 422 2.37 12.52 13.87
C ASP A 422 3.07 11.18 14.06
N THR A 423 3.51 10.89 15.28
CA THR A 423 4.16 9.63 15.65
C THR A 423 3.29 8.39 15.43
N GLU A 424 1.98 8.56 15.37
CA GLU A 424 1.03 7.46 15.11
C GLU A 424 0.80 7.19 13.63
N SER A 425 1.20 8.11 12.73
CA SER A 425 0.93 7.96 11.30
C SER A 425 1.49 6.68 10.72
N LEU A 426 2.70 6.27 11.08
CA LEU A 426 3.26 4.99 10.64
C LEU A 426 2.43 3.79 11.12
N SER A 427 1.91 3.83 12.35
CA SER A 427 1.06 2.76 12.89
C SER A 427 -0.29 2.70 12.17
N LYS A 428 -0.88 3.85 11.83
CA LYS A 428 -2.11 3.96 11.05
C LYS A 428 -1.89 3.43 9.61
N ILE A 429 -0.80 3.86 8.96
CA ILE A 429 -0.40 3.34 7.62
C ILE A 429 -0.19 1.83 7.68
N GLU A 430 0.46 1.32 8.71
CA GLU A 430 0.68 -0.12 8.88
C GLU A 430 -0.64 -0.89 8.93
N LEU A 431 -1.63 -0.44 9.70
CA LEU A 431 -2.96 -1.05 9.73
C LEU A 431 -3.64 -0.99 8.37
N LEU A 432 -3.51 0.12 7.64
CA LEU A 432 -4.03 0.26 6.29
C LEU A 432 -3.40 -0.77 5.35
N LEU A 433 -2.06 -0.90 5.36
CA LEU A 433 -1.34 -1.84 4.51
C LEU A 433 -1.65 -3.30 4.85
N LEU A 434 -1.89 -3.62 6.12
CA LEU A 434 -2.29 -4.96 6.54
C LEU A 434 -3.71 -5.32 6.08
N THR A 435 -4.61 -4.35 5.98
CA THR A 435 -6.04 -4.59 5.64
C THR A 435 -6.36 -4.39 4.16
N GLN A 436 -5.60 -3.55 3.46
CA GLN A 436 -5.78 -3.26 2.03
C GLN A 436 -4.56 -3.64 1.18
N GLY A 437 -3.55 -4.29 1.78
CA GLY A 437 -2.41 -4.81 1.06
C GLY A 437 -2.87 -5.84 0.02
N TRP A 438 -2.62 -5.54 -1.26
CA TRP A 438 -2.97 -6.42 -2.34
C TRP A 438 -1.79 -6.65 -3.28
N ARG A 439 -1.78 -7.82 -3.92
CA ARG A 439 -0.76 -8.20 -4.88
C ARG A 439 -1.08 -7.57 -6.24
N ARG A 440 -0.25 -6.64 -6.67
CA ARG A 440 -0.30 -6.13 -8.04
C ARG A 440 0.28 -7.15 -9.02
N TYR A 441 1.25 -7.95 -8.56
CA TYR A 441 1.92 -8.96 -9.35
C TYR A 441 1.87 -10.30 -8.65
N SER A 442 1.52 -11.36 -9.41
CA SER A 442 1.81 -12.72 -8.99
C SER A 442 3.21 -13.08 -9.47
N LEU A 443 4.08 -13.54 -8.60
CA LEU A 443 5.41 -14.01 -8.98
C LEU A 443 5.37 -15.28 -9.85
N GLU A 444 4.24 -15.98 -9.87
CA GLU A 444 3.97 -17.09 -10.79
C GLU A 444 4.09 -16.70 -12.26
N VAL A 445 3.91 -15.40 -12.57
CA VAL A 445 4.14 -14.84 -13.91
C VAL A 445 5.60 -15.06 -14.36
N PHE A 446 6.57 -15.16 -13.45
CA PHE A 446 7.95 -15.45 -13.80
C PHE A 446 8.16 -16.87 -14.36
N ASN A 447 7.21 -17.78 -14.11
CA ASN A 447 7.22 -19.15 -14.61
C ASN A 447 6.40 -19.33 -15.89
N GLN A 448 5.61 -18.32 -16.29
CA GLN A 448 4.78 -18.38 -17.50
C GLN A 448 5.40 -17.54 -18.62
N PRO A 449 5.58 -18.09 -19.81
CA PRO A 449 5.94 -17.28 -20.97
C PRO A 449 4.74 -16.47 -21.47
N ASP A 450 4.94 -15.16 -21.62
CA ASP A 450 4.32 -14.20 -22.56
C ASP A 450 2.81 -14.32 -22.91
N ASN A 451 1.90 -14.55 -21.97
CA ASN A 451 0.46 -14.64 -22.24
C ASN A 451 -0.38 -13.47 -21.70
N LEU A 452 0.18 -12.29 -21.48
CA LEU A 452 -0.63 -11.12 -21.15
C LEU A 452 -1.22 -10.52 -22.45
N PRO A 453 -2.55 -10.30 -22.52
CA PRO A 453 -3.13 -9.55 -23.62
C PRO A 453 -2.51 -8.14 -23.62
N ARG A 454 -1.85 -7.77 -24.71
CA ARG A 454 -1.26 -6.44 -24.89
C ARG A 454 -2.24 -5.59 -25.68
N TYR A 455 -2.79 -4.58 -25.01
CA TYR A 455 -3.58 -3.57 -25.69
C TYR A 455 -2.67 -2.54 -26.37
#